data_741a2459dc14bdf7859b51f7e4305f0e
#
_entry.id   741a2459dc14bdf7859b51f7e4305f0e
#
_cell.length_a   1.000
_cell.length_b   1.000
_cell.length_c   1.000
_cell.angle_alpha   90.00
_cell.angle_beta   90.00
_cell.angle_gamma   90.00
#
_symmetry.space_group_name_H-M   'P 1'
#
loop_
_entity.id
_entity.type
_entity.pdbx_description
1 polymer ?
#
loop_
_entity_poly.entity_id
_entity_poly.type
_entity_poly.pdbx_seq_one_letter_code
_entity_poly.pdbx_strand_id
1 'polypeptide(L)'
;PYLLLLFPSIEPLMSLILVGLGLASFTGNLIGGHVSDAIGYAKSMMLGAVLQTAAMLLILVFQPSKWLSVLFIIGWLMSAWFTGLQLNTGIAQVTENKSSFMLSINGSLIQLGGAFGASLAAVVINLSGIHSIVFVTLLTSLALILIQVVSMRKYP
;
A
#
# COMPACT_ATOMS: atom_id res chain seq x y z
N PRO A 1 3.91 14.53 4.48
CA PRO A 1 3.34 15.85 4.10
C PRO A 1 1.83 15.92 4.30
N TYR A 2 1.05 14.90 3.80
CA TYR A 2 -0.43 14.89 3.87
C TYR A 2 -0.98 15.19 5.27
N LEU A 3 -0.54 14.44 6.29
CA LEU A 3 -1.00 14.63 7.67
C LEU A 3 -0.62 16.00 8.24
N LEU A 4 0.58 16.51 7.95
CA LEU A 4 1.02 17.81 8.43
C LEU A 4 0.27 18.98 7.79
N LEU A 5 -0.08 18.83 6.50
CA LEU A 5 -0.89 19.85 5.80
C LEU A 5 -2.32 19.92 6.33
N LEU A 6 -2.91 18.78 6.69
CA LEU A 6 -4.26 18.73 7.24
C LEU A 6 -4.30 19.04 8.74
N PHE A 7 -3.29 18.60 9.47
CA PHE A 7 -3.25 18.67 10.93
C PHE A 7 -1.89 19.18 11.43
N PRO A 8 -1.56 20.46 11.32
CA PRO A 8 -0.27 21.00 11.80
C PRO A 8 0.00 20.67 13.28
N SER A 9 -1.05 20.52 14.10
CA SER A 9 -0.95 20.19 15.53
C SER A 9 -0.30 18.84 15.84
N ILE A 10 -0.08 17.96 14.85
CA ILE A 10 0.62 16.67 15.06
C ILE A 10 2.13 16.75 14.82
N GLU A 11 2.65 17.89 14.41
CA GLU A 11 4.08 18.08 14.13
C GLU A 11 4.99 17.59 15.27
N PRO A 12 4.74 17.91 16.56
CA PRO A 12 5.56 17.43 17.67
C PRO A 12 5.56 15.90 17.82
N LEU A 13 4.52 15.22 17.32
CA LEU A 13 4.35 13.77 17.41
C LEU A 13 4.80 13.05 16.14
N MET A 14 5.31 13.77 15.14
CA MET A 14 5.64 13.19 13.84
C MET A 14 6.68 12.08 13.93
N SER A 15 7.68 12.21 14.79
CA SER A 15 8.68 11.16 15.02
C SER A 15 8.04 9.87 15.54
N LEU A 16 7.09 9.97 16.47
CA LEU A 16 6.36 8.81 17.00
C LEU A 16 5.46 8.18 15.93
N ILE A 17 4.80 9.00 15.11
CA ILE A 17 3.99 8.53 13.98
C ILE A 17 4.87 7.78 12.97
N LEU A 18 6.08 8.28 12.66
CA LEU A 18 7.01 7.60 11.76
C LEU A 18 7.48 6.25 12.32
N VAL A 19 7.73 6.15 13.63
CA VAL A 19 8.00 4.86 14.28
C VAL A 19 6.79 3.91 14.14
N GLY A 20 5.58 4.41 14.37
CA GLY A 20 4.34 3.65 14.16
C GLY A 20 4.20 3.14 12.74
N LEU A 21 4.52 3.95 11.73
CA LEU A 21 4.53 3.55 10.32
C LEU A 21 5.59 2.48 10.03
N GLY A 22 6.77 2.59 10.63
CA GLY A 22 7.81 1.55 10.53
C GLY A 22 7.36 0.21 11.13
N LEU A 23 6.76 0.25 12.31
CA LEU A 23 6.19 -0.94 12.96
C LEU A 23 5.04 -1.54 12.14
N ALA A 24 4.18 -0.71 11.53
CA ALA A 24 3.12 -1.17 10.64
C ALA A 24 3.67 -1.91 9.41
N SER A 25 4.74 -1.41 8.82
CA SER A 25 5.41 -2.05 7.69
C SER A 25 5.98 -3.42 8.09
N PHE A 26 6.63 -3.50 9.24
CA PHE A 26 7.18 -4.74 9.77
C PHE A 26 6.08 -5.76 10.09
N THR A 27 5.02 -5.35 10.80
CA THR A 27 3.90 -6.23 11.15
C THR A 27 3.11 -6.68 9.92
N GLY A 28 2.95 -5.81 8.92
CA GLY A 28 2.33 -6.15 7.64
C GLY A 28 3.06 -7.30 6.93
N ASN A 29 4.39 -7.26 6.89
CA ASN A 29 5.20 -8.35 6.35
C ASN A 29 5.06 -9.65 7.16
N LEU A 30 5.14 -9.57 8.50
CA LEU A 30 5.02 -10.76 9.36
C LEU A 30 3.66 -11.45 9.20
N ILE A 31 2.57 -10.67 9.31
CA ILE A 31 1.21 -11.20 9.15
C ILE A 31 1.03 -11.73 7.72
N GLY A 32 1.56 -11.01 6.74
CA GLY A 32 1.53 -11.41 5.33
C GLY A 32 2.14 -12.78 5.10
N GLY A 33 3.28 -13.08 5.71
CA GLY A 33 3.93 -14.40 5.61
C GLY A 33 3.00 -15.51 6.14
N HIS A 34 2.51 -15.37 7.37
CA HIS A 34 1.62 -16.37 7.97
C HIS A 34 0.33 -16.59 7.16
N VAL A 35 -0.29 -15.51 6.66
CA VAL A 35 -1.52 -15.62 5.86
C VAL A 35 -1.21 -16.26 4.51
N SER A 36 -0.07 -15.94 3.88
CA SER A 36 0.36 -16.57 2.63
C SER A 36 0.56 -18.08 2.77
N ASP A 37 1.15 -18.51 3.88
CA ASP A 37 1.35 -19.93 4.17
C ASP A 37 0.01 -20.67 4.37
N ALA A 38 -0.99 -19.98 4.94
CA ALA A 38 -2.30 -20.57 5.23
C ALA A 38 -3.23 -20.66 4.01
N ILE A 39 -3.29 -19.61 3.17
CA ILE A 39 -4.29 -19.52 2.07
C ILE A 39 -3.68 -19.33 0.67
N GLY A 40 -2.34 -19.30 0.58
CA GLY A 40 -1.59 -19.07 -0.65
C GLY A 40 -1.43 -17.58 -0.98
N TYR A 41 -0.36 -17.27 -1.74
CA TYR A 41 0.02 -15.89 -2.05
C TYR A 41 -1.04 -15.12 -2.85
N ALA A 42 -1.72 -15.76 -3.80
CA ALA A 42 -2.68 -15.10 -4.69
C ALA A 42 -3.93 -14.60 -3.92
N LYS A 43 -4.48 -15.44 -3.03
CA LYS A 43 -5.62 -15.06 -2.18
C LYS A 43 -5.22 -14.03 -1.13
N SER A 44 -4.02 -14.18 -0.56
CA SER A 44 -3.46 -13.22 0.39
C SER A 44 -3.25 -11.86 -0.27
N MET A 45 -2.75 -11.80 -1.49
CA MET A 45 -2.58 -10.56 -2.25
C MET A 45 -3.93 -9.86 -2.49
N MET A 46 -4.98 -10.61 -2.82
CA MET A 46 -6.33 -10.07 -2.94
C MET A 46 -6.84 -9.50 -1.62
N LEU A 47 -6.64 -10.22 -0.52
CA LEU A 47 -7.00 -9.75 0.82
C LEU A 47 -6.31 -8.43 1.14
N GLY A 48 -5.00 -8.33 0.90
CA GLY A 48 -4.22 -7.11 1.11
C GLY A 48 -4.72 -5.93 0.26
N ALA A 49 -5.04 -6.17 -1.02
CA ALA A 49 -5.59 -5.14 -1.91
C ALA A 49 -6.96 -4.62 -1.41
N VAL A 50 -7.83 -5.51 -0.92
CA VAL A 50 -9.12 -5.13 -0.32
C VAL A 50 -8.93 -4.33 0.96
N LEU A 51 -8.05 -4.77 1.86
CA LEU A 51 -7.73 -4.05 3.10
C LEU A 51 -7.15 -2.65 2.82
N GLN A 52 -6.25 -2.53 1.84
CA GLN A 52 -5.67 -1.25 1.42
C GLN A 52 -6.74 -0.30 0.86
N THR A 53 -7.66 -0.80 0.05
CA THR A 53 -8.76 -0.01 -0.50
C THR A 53 -9.73 0.41 0.60
N ALA A 54 -10.07 -0.49 1.52
CA ALA A 54 -10.93 -0.18 2.66
C ALA A 54 -10.31 0.90 3.55
N ALA A 55 -9.00 0.81 3.85
CA ALA A 55 -8.30 1.84 4.63
C ALA A 55 -8.37 3.22 3.94
N MET A 56 -8.24 3.29 2.60
CA MET A 56 -8.39 4.53 1.85
C MET A 56 -9.82 5.11 1.92
N LEU A 57 -10.84 4.26 1.81
CA LEU A 57 -12.23 4.69 1.97
C LEU A 57 -12.48 5.23 3.38
N LEU A 58 -11.94 4.59 4.41
CA LEU A 58 -12.05 5.05 5.79
C LEU A 58 -11.34 6.40 6.00
N ILE A 59 -10.19 6.63 5.37
CA ILE A 59 -9.51 7.93 5.39
C ILE A 59 -10.42 9.01 4.79
N LEU A 60 -11.10 8.75 3.67
CA LEU A 60 -12.02 9.71 3.06
C LEU A 60 -13.19 10.06 4.00
N VAL A 61 -13.79 9.05 4.62
CA VAL A 61 -14.95 9.24 5.50
C VAL A 61 -14.58 9.97 6.79
N PHE A 62 -13.43 9.61 7.39
CA PHE A 62 -13.00 10.11 8.71
C PHE A 62 -11.93 11.22 8.63
N GLN A 63 -11.74 11.83 7.47
CA GLN A 63 -10.76 12.88 7.21
C GLN A 63 -10.77 14.04 8.25
N PRO A 64 -11.92 14.46 8.82
CA PRO A 64 -11.92 15.52 9.83
C PRO A 64 -11.26 15.14 11.16
N SER A 65 -11.09 13.84 11.44
CA SER A 65 -10.51 13.37 12.70
C SER A 65 -9.03 13.04 12.54
N LYS A 66 -8.14 13.82 13.19
CA LYS A 66 -6.69 13.64 13.11
C LYS A 66 -6.23 12.25 13.56
N TRP A 67 -6.76 11.72 14.64
CA TRP A 67 -6.33 10.42 15.19
C TRP A 67 -6.83 9.25 14.35
N LEU A 68 -8.05 9.33 13.83
CA LEU A 68 -8.57 8.31 12.92
C LEU A 68 -7.81 8.34 11.59
N SER A 69 -7.46 9.51 11.06
CA SER A 69 -6.63 9.63 9.86
C SER A 69 -5.25 8.99 10.06
N VAL A 70 -4.60 9.22 11.20
CA VAL A 70 -3.32 8.58 11.53
C VAL A 70 -3.48 7.06 11.61
N LEU A 71 -4.51 6.56 12.30
CA LEU A 71 -4.78 5.14 12.45
C LEU A 71 -4.99 4.45 11.09
N PHE A 72 -5.82 5.05 10.23
CA PHE A 72 -6.11 4.47 8.90
C PHE A 72 -4.92 4.56 7.94
N ILE A 73 -4.08 5.58 8.04
CA ILE A 73 -2.82 5.64 7.27
C ILE A 73 -1.85 4.55 7.71
N ILE A 74 -1.76 4.27 9.02
CA ILE A 74 -0.98 3.14 9.55
C ILE A 74 -1.53 1.81 9.00
N GLY A 75 -2.85 1.61 9.05
CA GLY A 75 -3.51 0.42 8.50
C GLY A 75 -3.33 0.28 6.98
N TRP A 76 -3.40 1.39 6.24
CA TRP A 76 -3.11 1.41 4.80
C TRP A 76 -1.68 0.99 4.51
N LEU A 77 -0.70 1.54 5.22
CA LEU A 77 0.71 1.19 5.03
C LEU A 77 0.98 -0.27 5.39
N MET A 78 0.40 -0.75 6.50
CA MET A 78 0.49 -2.16 6.89
C MET A 78 -0.03 -3.09 5.80
N SER A 79 -1.19 -2.78 5.21
CA SER A 79 -1.77 -3.57 4.11
C SER A 79 -0.98 -3.46 2.81
N ALA A 80 -0.32 -2.34 2.55
CA ALA A 80 0.56 -2.17 1.39
C ALA A 80 1.79 -3.07 1.47
N TRP A 81 2.46 -3.14 2.63
CA TRP A 81 3.60 -4.04 2.87
C TRP A 81 3.19 -5.50 2.91
N PHE A 82 2.02 -5.80 3.49
CA PHE A 82 1.40 -7.12 3.40
C PHE A 82 1.25 -7.56 1.93
N THR A 83 0.70 -6.71 1.07
CA THR A 83 0.49 -7.01 -0.37
C THR A 83 1.82 -7.13 -1.12
N GLY A 84 2.80 -6.28 -0.81
CA GLY A 84 4.13 -6.30 -1.40
C GLY A 84 4.88 -7.61 -1.15
N LEU A 85 4.74 -8.18 0.06
CA LEU A 85 5.30 -9.49 0.37
C LEU A 85 4.69 -10.59 -0.50
N GLN A 86 3.37 -10.57 -0.71
CA GLN A 86 2.68 -11.57 -1.54
C GLN A 86 3.17 -11.54 -2.99
N LEU A 87 3.40 -10.35 -3.52
CA LEU A 87 3.96 -10.19 -4.86
C LEU A 87 5.35 -10.83 -4.98
N ASN A 88 6.23 -10.58 -4.01
CA ASN A 88 7.56 -11.18 -3.96
C ASN A 88 7.49 -12.71 -3.83
N THR A 89 6.60 -13.23 -2.99
CA THR A 89 6.37 -14.66 -2.84
C THR A 89 5.89 -15.30 -4.14
N GLY A 90 4.93 -14.67 -4.82
CA GLY A 90 4.43 -15.13 -6.12
C GLY A 90 5.52 -15.15 -7.18
N ILE A 91 6.33 -14.09 -7.28
CA ILE A 91 7.47 -14.04 -8.20
C ILE A 91 8.45 -15.18 -7.91
N ALA A 92 8.82 -15.40 -6.65
CA ALA A 92 9.74 -16.45 -6.27
C ALA A 92 9.23 -17.85 -6.62
N GLN A 93 7.94 -18.12 -6.43
CA GLN A 93 7.32 -19.41 -6.74
C GLN A 93 7.22 -19.67 -8.25
N VAL A 94 6.88 -18.65 -9.04
CA VAL A 94 6.68 -18.82 -10.49
C VAL A 94 8.01 -18.87 -11.26
N THR A 95 9.05 -18.21 -10.76
CA THR A 95 10.30 -18.03 -11.50
C THR A 95 11.40 -19.03 -11.11
N GLU A 96 11.20 -19.85 -10.09
CA GLU A 96 12.13 -20.89 -9.64
C GLU A 96 13.61 -20.47 -9.64
N ASN A 97 14.43 -21.05 -10.58
CA ASN A 97 15.87 -20.79 -10.68
C ASN A 97 16.25 -19.34 -11.09
N LYS A 98 15.31 -18.54 -11.55
CA LYS A 98 15.51 -17.13 -11.93
C LYS A 98 14.94 -16.15 -10.92
N SER A 99 14.52 -16.61 -9.75
CA SER A 99 13.81 -15.80 -8.75
C SER A 99 14.62 -14.57 -8.30
N SER A 100 15.92 -14.70 -8.05
CA SER A 100 16.76 -13.56 -7.64
C SER A 100 16.81 -12.45 -8.67
N PHE A 101 16.93 -12.78 -9.95
CA PHE A 101 16.90 -11.79 -11.03
C PHE A 101 15.54 -11.11 -11.15
N MET A 102 14.46 -11.89 -11.10
CA MET A 102 13.10 -11.35 -11.19
C MET A 102 12.72 -10.48 -9.99
N LEU A 103 13.16 -10.86 -8.79
CA LEU A 103 12.98 -10.03 -7.58
C LEU A 103 13.78 -8.72 -7.68
N SER A 104 14.97 -8.72 -8.27
CA SER A 104 15.75 -7.50 -8.52
C SER A 104 15.05 -6.57 -9.51
N ILE A 105 14.48 -7.10 -10.60
CA ILE A 105 13.67 -6.32 -11.54
C ILE A 105 12.45 -5.75 -10.82
N ASN A 106 11.74 -6.58 -10.05
CA ASN A 106 10.57 -6.12 -9.28
C ASN A 106 10.95 -4.97 -8.33
N GLY A 107 12.05 -5.09 -7.60
CA GLY A 107 12.56 -4.02 -6.74
C GLY A 107 12.81 -2.72 -7.50
N SER A 108 13.43 -2.80 -8.68
CA SER A 108 13.66 -1.65 -9.56
C SER A 108 12.35 -1.02 -10.05
N LEU A 109 11.38 -1.84 -10.44
CA LEU A 109 10.05 -1.37 -10.86
C LEU A 109 9.28 -0.70 -9.71
N ILE A 110 9.40 -1.20 -8.48
CA ILE A 110 8.82 -0.56 -7.29
C ILE A 110 9.41 0.84 -7.09
N GLN A 111 10.73 1.01 -7.22
CA GLN A 111 11.38 2.32 -7.09
C GLN A 111 10.96 3.28 -8.22
N LEU A 112 10.91 2.82 -9.45
CA LEU A 112 10.39 3.61 -10.57
C LEU A 112 8.92 3.99 -10.35
N GLY A 113 8.09 3.05 -9.94
CA GLY A 113 6.68 3.30 -9.60
C GLY A 113 6.54 4.32 -8.48
N GLY A 114 7.39 4.27 -7.46
CA GLY A 114 7.46 5.26 -6.39
C GLY A 114 7.81 6.66 -6.89
N ALA A 115 8.81 6.79 -7.76
CA ALA A 115 9.21 8.05 -8.38
C ALA A 115 8.09 8.64 -9.26
N PHE A 116 7.48 7.82 -10.11
CA PHE A 116 6.31 8.22 -10.92
C PHE A 116 5.13 8.62 -10.05
N GLY A 117 4.81 7.83 -9.04
CA GLY A 117 3.73 8.11 -8.10
C GLY A 117 3.93 9.42 -7.35
N ALA A 118 5.15 9.70 -6.87
CA ALA A 118 5.49 10.95 -6.22
C ALA A 118 5.37 12.16 -7.16
N SER A 119 5.82 12.02 -8.41
CA SER A 119 5.70 13.06 -9.44
C SER A 119 4.24 13.34 -9.79
N LEU A 120 3.43 12.29 -10.00
CA LEU A 120 2.00 12.40 -10.26
C LEU A 120 1.28 13.06 -9.07
N ALA A 121 1.62 12.64 -7.84
CA ALA A 121 1.06 13.23 -6.64
C ALA A 121 1.34 14.73 -6.54
N ALA A 122 2.57 15.16 -6.85
CA ALA A 122 2.93 16.58 -6.84
C ALA A 122 2.10 17.38 -7.86
N VAL A 123 1.93 16.86 -9.07
CA VAL A 123 1.09 17.51 -10.11
C VAL A 123 -0.36 17.61 -9.64
N VAL A 124 -0.94 16.51 -9.15
CA VAL A 124 -2.34 16.47 -8.70
C VAL A 124 -2.57 17.42 -7.52
N ILE A 125 -1.66 17.48 -6.56
CA ILE A 125 -1.75 18.39 -5.41
C ILE A 125 -1.70 19.84 -5.88
N ASN A 126 -0.83 20.18 -6.83
CA ASN A 126 -0.70 21.54 -7.35
C ASN A 126 -1.94 21.98 -8.14
N LEU A 127 -2.58 21.08 -8.89
CA LEU A 127 -3.75 21.39 -9.70
C LEU A 127 -5.08 21.38 -8.93
N SER A 128 -5.24 20.44 -7.99
CA SER A 128 -6.53 20.13 -7.38
C SER A 128 -6.50 20.10 -5.84
N GLY A 129 -5.35 20.42 -5.23
CA GLY A 129 -5.17 20.45 -3.78
C GLY A 129 -4.91 19.08 -3.16
N ILE A 130 -4.56 19.08 -1.87
CA ILE A 130 -4.06 17.91 -1.14
C ILE A 130 -5.11 16.79 -1.00
N HIS A 131 -6.39 17.13 -0.94
CA HIS A 131 -7.47 16.17 -0.79
C HIS A 131 -7.60 15.23 -2.00
N SER A 132 -7.24 15.71 -3.19
CA SER A 132 -7.33 14.95 -4.44
C SER A 132 -6.41 13.71 -4.45
N ILE A 133 -5.35 13.71 -3.64
CA ILE A 133 -4.42 12.57 -3.58
C ILE A 133 -5.10 11.29 -3.08
N VAL A 134 -6.07 11.42 -2.17
CA VAL A 134 -6.80 10.27 -1.62
C VAL A 134 -7.67 9.62 -2.71
N PHE A 135 -8.28 10.42 -3.58
CA PHE A 135 -9.05 9.90 -4.73
C PHE A 135 -8.15 9.17 -5.73
N VAL A 136 -6.98 9.74 -6.05
CA VAL A 136 -6.01 9.07 -6.94
C VAL A 136 -5.54 7.75 -6.35
N THR A 137 -5.22 7.72 -5.06
CA THR A 137 -4.82 6.50 -4.37
C THR A 137 -5.95 5.47 -4.32
N LEU A 138 -7.19 5.90 -4.14
CA LEU A 138 -8.35 5.02 -4.20
C LEU A 138 -8.52 4.40 -5.59
N LEU A 139 -8.43 5.21 -6.65
CA LEU A 139 -8.53 4.72 -8.03
C LEU A 139 -7.43 3.72 -8.37
N THR A 140 -6.20 3.96 -7.94
CA THR A 140 -5.09 3.02 -8.15
C THR A 140 -5.27 1.73 -7.35
N SER A 141 -5.82 1.79 -6.13
CA SER A 141 -6.15 0.60 -5.34
C SER A 141 -7.26 -0.23 -5.97
N LEU A 142 -8.28 0.40 -6.54
CA LEU A 142 -9.34 -0.29 -7.28
C LEU A 142 -8.80 -0.94 -8.57
N ALA A 143 -7.91 -0.25 -9.29
CA ALA A 143 -7.23 -0.83 -10.44
C ALA A 143 -6.41 -2.06 -10.07
N LEU A 144 -5.72 -2.04 -8.92
CA LEU A 144 -4.99 -3.20 -8.39
C LEU A 144 -5.92 -4.39 -8.16
N ILE A 145 -7.10 -4.19 -7.54
CA ILE A 145 -8.09 -5.24 -7.34
C ILE A 145 -8.56 -5.82 -8.68
N LEU A 146 -8.86 -4.98 -9.66
CA LEU A 146 -9.29 -5.43 -10.99
C LEU A 146 -8.22 -6.28 -11.67
N ILE A 147 -6.96 -5.83 -11.66
CA ILE A 147 -5.83 -6.58 -12.22
C ILE A 147 -5.71 -7.94 -11.52
N GLN A 148 -5.82 -7.96 -10.19
CA GLN A 148 -5.73 -9.18 -9.41
C GLN A 148 -6.87 -10.17 -9.72
N VAL A 149 -8.11 -9.70 -9.84
CA VAL A 149 -9.27 -10.53 -10.23
C VAL A 149 -9.06 -11.16 -11.62
N VAL A 150 -8.58 -10.36 -12.59
CA VAL A 150 -8.29 -10.85 -13.94
C VAL A 150 -7.15 -11.89 -13.92
N SER A 151 -6.09 -11.62 -13.15
CA SER A 151 -4.96 -12.53 -13.00
C SER A 151 -5.39 -13.87 -12.40
N MET A 152 -6.17 -13.87 -11.32
CA MET A 152 -6.65 -15.10 -10.66
C MET A 152 -7.60 -15.93 -11.54
N ARG A 153 -8.33 -15.29 -12.47
CA ARG A 153 -9.18 -16.01 -13.43
C ARG A 153 -8.38 -16.67 -14.54
N LYS A 154 -7.25 -16.08 -14.91
CA LYS A 154 -6.41 -16.57 -16.01
C LYS A 154 -5.39 -17.61 -15.56
N TYR A 155 -4.97 -17.54 -14.31
CA TYR A 155 -3.98 -18.42 -13.70
C TYR A 155 -4.52 -18.92 -12.35
N PRO A 156 -5.46 -19.89 -12.38
CA PRO A 156 -6.12 -20.43 -11.19
C PRO A 156 -5.16 -21.22 -10.28
#